data_874d5b8982d46984ff900b7da77b8242
#
_entry.id   874d5b8982d46984ff900b7da77b8242
#
_cell.length_a   1.000
_cell.length_b   1.000
_cell.length_c   1.000
_cell.angle_alpha   90.00
_cell.angle_beta   90.00
_cell.angle_gamma   90.00
#
_symmetry.space_group_name_H-M   'P 1'
#
loop_
_entity.id
_entity.type
_entity.pdbx_description
1 polymer ?
#
loop_
_entity_poly.entity_id
_entity_poly.type
_entity_poly.pdbx_seq_one_letter_code
_entity_poly.pdbx_strand_id
1 'polypeptide(L)'
;ILNASDWEKLDLGGFSNTKAALQKYFKVYGIYEDPEIYSNCKEFTNPLLLKIFCESFYLLPIDKRKEIDILLLYNLYFRKCNKNVSRWTDEDPQRDFTTTLMYSIGRRSLEKYHCCDIPRRIAIRIANKICRNRLWSNNLYHSAVKENLLMEYGTIDGCQFTTFQYDNMGDYVRATNLFVQDKTDEERFEHIKRLLGYCAQGTMTQKEKVKTLNTVTAFLSVWNPDEKLWDKPDFKGGLMRACLIRSLSTRNLASSKNTLHPEFVQNILKEDENLLNVIRVFEQFNLYKTLLMPYLHDRLMTMSMLERDEKWTIGVNGLLDSYRLSYTINSVSLKTAEDIKIYVWLLCWMFTSSHPNLRIRMIRVVRSLMSKQPLLCKDIIDVFYLVNDPYVLSGVYAAIYGVLLTNRDGQLTHNVAERIYKYHYENQVKIPSDIDGRIWTLKILEYNNHINPEDDFWNNSQPPYKPAEDLITYPTTETFGDDYFGPEGGAYCLRHSLFAWDFNRYIIGTNSNNE
;
A
#
# COMPACT_ATOMS: atom_id res chain seq x y z
N ILE A 1 -17.42 16.86 32.57
CA ILE A 1 -17.24 15.49 31.99
C ILE A 1 -17.49 15.66 30.50
N LEU A 2 -16.42 15.69 29.70
CA LEU A 2 -16.50 15.78 28.24
C LEU A 2 -16.95 14.41 27.70
N ASN A 3 -17.94 14.41 26.83
CA ASN A 3 -18.41 13.18 26.20
C ASN A 3 -17.36 12.65 25.22
N ALA A 4 -17.21 11.34 25.11
CA ALA A 4 -16.24 10.70 24.22
C ALA A 4 -16.46 11.03 22.72
N SER A 5 -17.63 11.59 22.36
CA SER A 5 -17.97 12.07 21.01
C SER A 5 -17.35 13.43 20.67
N ASP A 6 -16.81 14.16 21.68
CA ASP A 6 -16.32 15.53 21.47
C ASP A 6 -14.80 15.57 21.17
N TRP A 7 -14.16 14.41 21.03
CA TRP A 7 -12.75 14.31 20.69
C TRP A 7 -12.61 14.01 19.20
N GLU A 8 -12.18 14.99 18.42
CA GLU A 8 -11.66 14.72 17.08
C GLU A 8 -10.43 13.83 17.20
N LYS A 9 -10.48 12.66 16.55
CA LYS A 9 -9.34 11.75 16.47
C LYS A 9 -8.30 12.38 15.54
N LEU A 10 -7.32 13.05 16.12
CA LEU A 10 -6.18 13.55 15.38
C LEU A 10 -5.27 12.38 15.01
N ASP A 11 -5.30 11.95 13.77
CA ASP A 11 -4.36 10.96 13.26
C ASP A 11 -3.05 11.71 12.92
N LEU A 12 -2.08 11.62 13.81
CA LEU A 12 -0.74 12.15 13.57
C LEU A 12 -0.06 11.21 12.57
N GLY A 13 -0.19 11.54 11.29
CA GLY A 13 0.59 10.92 10.23
C GLY A 13 2.10 11.05 10.51
N GLY A 14 2.90 10.19 9.89
CA GLY A 14 4.35 10.28 9.97
C GLY A 14 4.92 11.58 9.38
N PHE A 15 6.24 11.73 9.41
CA PHE A 15 6.90 12.90 8.80
C PHE A 15 6.57 13.04 7.32
N SER A 16 6.12 14.22 6.94
CA SER A 16 5.86 14.60 5.55
C SER A 16 7.14 14.70 4.71
N ASN A 17 8.22 15.08 5.35
CA ASN A 17 9.54 15.20 4.74
C ASN A 17 10.56 14.49 5.63
N THR A 18 10.75 13.20 5.34
CA THR A 18 11.69 12.34 6.07
C THR A 18 13.12 12.85 6.01
N LYS A 19 13.54 13.42 4.87
CA LYS A 19 14.89 13.98 4.70
C LYS A 19 15.12 15.14 5.65
N ALA A 20 14.18 16.07 5.73
CA ALA A 20 14.28 17.22 6.65
C ALA A 20 14.22 16.78 8.12
N ALA A 21 13.43 15.76 8.44
CA ALA A 21 13.38 15.16 9.76
C ALA A 21 14.73 14.52 10.13
N LEU A 22 15.29 13.70 9.25
CA LEU A 22 16.61 13.07 9.43
C LEU A 22 17.70 14.13 9.70
N GLN A 23 17.76 15.19 8.91
CA GLN A 23 18.74 16.28 9.10
C GLN A 23 18.63 16.91 10.48
N LYS A 24 17.40 17.20 10.95
CA LYS A 24 17.16 17.78 12.27
C LYS A 24 17.54 16.81 13.40
N TYR A 25 17.13 15.54 13.28
CA TYR A 25 17.43 14.53 14.30
C TYR A 25 18.92 14.25 14.37
N PHE A 26 19.60 14.05 13.25
CA PHE A 26 21.05 13.81 13.21
C PHE A 26 21.83 14.96 13.86
N LYS A 27 21.42 16.20 13.58
CA LYS A 27 22.01 17.38 14.24
C LYS A 27 21.81 17.35 15.76
N VAL A 28 20.59 17.03 16.23
CA VAL A 28 20.27 16.99 17.68
C VAL A 28 21.02 15.87 18.39
N TYR A 29 21.15 14.70 17.73
CA TYR A 29 21.81 13.53 18.34
C TYR A 29 23.31 13.44 18.03
N GLY A 30 23.89 14.43 17.36
CA GLY A 30 25.33 14.49 17.05
C GLY A 30 25.78 13.37 16.11
N ILE A 31 24.93 12.98 15.15
CA ILE A 31 25.24 11.97 14.14
C ILE A 31 25.85 12.67 12.93
N TYR A 32 27.10 12.32 12.60
CA TYR A 32 27.88 12.97 11.54
C TYR A 32 27.79 12.25 10.18
N GLU A 33 27.02 11.17 10.07
CA GLU A 33 26.79 10.50 8.78
C GLU A 33 25.82 11.30 7.91
N ASP A 34 25.93 11.11 6.58
CA ASP A 34 25.04 11.79 5.63
C ASP A 34 23.58 11.27 5.79
N PRO A 35 22.63 12.14 6.18
CA PRO A 35 21.23 11.76 6.31
C PRO A 35 20.62 11.21 5.02
N GLU A 36 21.20 11.53 3.87
CA GLU A 36 20.70 11.11 2.56
C GLU A 36 20.76 9.59 2.39
N ILE A 37 21.72 8.92 3.00
CA ILE A 37 21.85 7.44 3.01
C ILE A 37 20.58 6.79 3.57
N TYR A 38 19.92 7.45 4.52
CA TYR A 38 18.76 6.94 5.25
C TYR A 38 17.42 7.50 4.75
N SER A 39 17.44 8.40 3.76
CA SER A 39 16.24 9.08 3.27
C SER A 39 15.19 8.14 2.64
N ASN A 40 15.61 6.95 2.23
CA ASN A 40 14.74 5.93 1.64
C ASN A 40 14.16 4.94 2.66
N CYS A 41 14.56 5.05 3.93
CA CYS A 41 14.02 4.19 4.98
C CYS A 41 12.63 4.70 5.38
N LYS A 42 11.59 3.99 4.94
CA LYS A 42 10.19 4.34 5.24
C LYS A 42 9.86 4.26 6.73
N GLU A 43 10.55 3.41 7.45
CA GLU A 43 10.44 3.29 8.89
C GLU A 43 10.66 4.63 9.59
N PHE A 44 11.49 5.49 9.01
CA PHE A 44 11.79 6.83 9.54
C PHE A 44 10.74 7.89 9.24
N THR A 45 9.69 7.56 8.50
CA THR A 45 8.48 8.39 8.49
C THR A 45 7.82 8.37 9.87
N ASN A 46 8.03 7.32 10.66
CA ASN A 46 7.58 7.24 12.04
C ASN A 46 8.56 7.98 12.97
N PRO A 47 8.13 9.07 13.65
CA PRO A 47 8.98 9.88 14.52
C PRO A 47 9.63 9.07 15.63
N LEU A 48 8.94 8.06 16.14
CA LEU A 48 9.44 7.22 17.20
C LEU A 48 10.58 6.32 16.72
N LEU A 49 10.41 5.63 15.60
CA LEU A 49 11.46 4.75 15.06
C LEU A 49 12.70 5.57 14.71
N LEU A 50 12.53 6.77 14.15
CA LEU A 50 13.63 7.68 13.91
C LEU A 50 14.34 8.09 15.21
N LYS A 51 13.58 8.39 16.26
CA LYS A 51 14.14 8.69 17.59
C LYS A 51 14.94 7.50 18.13
N ILE A 52 14.34 6.30 18.15
CA ILE A 52 14.99 5.09 18.65
C ILE A 52 16.28 4.79 17.86
N PHE A 53 16.23 4.94 16.54
CA PHE A 53 17.40 4.80 15.69
C PHE A 53 18.52 5.77 16.08
N CYS A 54 18.22 7.07 16.18
CA CYS A 54 19.21 8.07 16.54
C CYS A 54 19.79 7.84 17.95
N GLU A 55 18.95 7.43 18.89
CA GLU A 55 19.37 7.10 20.24
C GLU A 55 20.25 5.86 20.35
N SER A 56 20.08 4.91 19.43
CA SER A 56 20.83 3.65 19.39
C SER A 56 21.96 3.65 18.36
N PHE A 57 22.12 4.74 17.59
CA PHE A 57 22.98 4.82 16.42
C PHE A 57 24.41 4.34 16.66
N TYR A 58 25.03 4.86 17.73
CA TYR A 58 26.42 4.51 18.06
C TYR A 58 26.57 3.11 18.71
N LEU A 59 25.45 2.48 19.08
CA LEU A 59 25.43 1.10 19.56
C LEU A 59 25.27 0.11 18.40
N LEU A 60 24.83 0.57 17.23
CA LEU A 60 24.72 -0.25 16.04
C LEU A 60 26.10 -0.57 15.45
N PRO A 61 26.37 -1.84 15.09
CA PRO A 61 27.53 -2.19 14.28
C PRO A 61 27.51 -1.42 12.96
N ILE A 62 28.69 -1.01 12.48
CA ILE A 62 28.82 -0.14 11.29
C ILE A 62 28.18 -0.78 10.05
N ASP A 63 28.32 -2.08 9.87
CA ASP A 63 27.72 -2.86 8.80
C ASP A 63 26.19 -2.94 8.89
N LYS A 64 25.63 -2.81 10.10
CA LYS A 64 24.17 -2.86 10.35
C LYS A 64 23.49 -1.50 10.32
N ARG A 65 24.22 -0.39 10.20
CA ARG A 65 23.63 0.95 10.19
C ARG A 65 22.85 1.23 8.92
N LYS A 66 23.27 0.65 7.79
CA LYS A 66 22.62 0.85 6.47
C LYS A 66 21.44 -0.10 6.24
N GLU A 67 21.43 -1.24 6.89
CA GLU A 67 20.36 -2.23 6.82
C GLU A 67 19.63 -2.26 8.17
N ILE A 68 18.50 -1.56 8.25
CA ILE A 68 17.78 -1.42 9.52
C ILE A 68 17.08 -2.73 9.86
N ASP A 69 17.60 -3.39 10.88
CA ASP A 69 16.94 -4.50 11.55
C ASP A 69 16.12 -3.96 12.73
N ILE A 70 14.80 -3.97 12.60
CA ILE A 70 13.88 -3.41 13.61
C ILE A 70 13.99 -4.18 14.93
N LEU A 71 14.21 -5.49 14.91
CA LEU A 71 14.39 -6.28 16.13
C LEU A 71 15.68 -5.90 16.85
N LEU A 72 16.77 -5.77 16.12
CA LEU A 72 18.04 -5.32 16.68
C LEU A 72 17.89 -3.90 17.27
N LEU A 73 17.17 -3.04 16.57
CA LEU A 73 16.92 -1.67 17.00
C LEU A 73 16.17 -1.61 18.34
N TYR A 74 15.09 -2.37 18.49
CA TYR A 74 14.35 -2.44 19.76
C TYR A 74 15.20 -3.06 20.89
N ASN A 75 15.98 -4.10 20.59
CA ASN A 75 16.88 -4.70 21.59
C ASN A 75 17.93 -3.70 22.11
N LEU A 76 18.54 -2.91 21.21
CA LEU A 76 19.49 -1.88 21.59
C LEU A 76 18.82 -0.76 22.40
N TYR A 77 17.59 -0.40 22.04
CA TYR A 77 16.81 0.57 22.78
C TYR A 77 16.49 0.07 24.19
N PHE A 78 16.08 -1.18 24.36
CA PHE A 78 15.83 -1.75 25.69
C PHE A 78 17.11 -1.77 26.55
N ARG A 79 18.25 -2.17 25.97
CA ARG A 79 19.55 -2.11 26.67
C ARG A 79 19.94 -0.69 27.08
N LYS A 80 19.63 0.31 26.21
CA LYS A 80 19.86 1.71 26.57
C LYS A 80 18.97 2.13 27.73
N CYS A 81 17.67 1.83 27.67
CA CYS A 81 16.74 2.14 28.76
C CYS A 81 17.10 1.40 30.06
N ASN A 82 17.72 0.21 29.94
CA ASN A 82 18.15 -0.57 31.11
C ASN A 82 19.10 0.18 32.03
N LYS A 83 19.95 1.07 31.49
CA LYS A 83 20.84 1.89 32.30
C LYS A 83 20.08 2.82 33.28
N ASN A 84 18.98 3.38 32.83
CA ASN A 84 18.14 4.26 33.68
C ASN A 84 17.29 3.40 34.63
N VAL A 85 16.70 2.33 34.11
CA VAL A 85 15.89 1.39 34.91
C VAL A 85 16.72 0.83 36.04
N SER A 86 17.95 0.40 35.80
CA SER A 86 18.87 -0.12 36.84
C SER A 86 19.19 0.89 37.91
N ARG A 87 19.37 2.20 37.56
CA ARG A 87 19.55 3.25 38.54
C ARG A 87 18.32 3.44 39.43
N TRP A 88 17.12 3.34 38.88
CA TRP A 88 15.90 3.51 39.67
C TRP A 88 15.55 2.28 40.48
N THR A 89 15.97 1.09 40.05
CA THR A 89 15.74 -0.16 40.79
C THR A 89 16.88 -0.48 41.78
N ASP A 90 17.96 0.29 41.75
CA ASP A 90 19.18 0.04 42.53
C ASP A 90 19.78 -1.36 42.25
N GLU A 91 19.83 -1.71 40.96
CA GLU A 91 20.28 -3.01 40.47
C GLU A 91 21.47 -2.88 39.53
N ASP A 92 22.20 -3.97 39.33
CA ASP A 92 23.36 -4.01 38.45
C ASP A 92 22.94 -3.73 36.97
N PRO A 93 23.47 -2.65 36.34
CA PRO A 93 23.14 -2.29 34.99
C PRO A 93 23.64 -3.29 33.93
N GLN A 94 24.53 -4.21 34.27
CA GLN A 94 24.97 -5.28 33.38
C GLN A 94 23.91 -6.39 33.24
N ARG A 95 22.98 -6.50 34.20
CA ARG A 95 21.85 -7.40 34.11
C ARG A 95 20.74 -6.74 33.31
N ASP A 96 20.38 -7.33 32.18
CA ASP A 96 19.36 -6.78 31.27
C ASP A 96 17.93 -7.13 31.76
N PHE A 97 17.52 -6.47 32.84
CA PHE A 97 16.19 -6.60 33.43
C PHE A 97 15.09 -6.07 32.50
N THR A 98 15.40 -5.00 31.78
CA THR A 98 14.43 -4.32 30.91
C THR A 98 14.03 -5.23 29.76
N THR A 99 14.97 -5.79 29.00
CA THR A 99 14.69 -6.73 27.93
C THR A 99 13.95 -7.95 28.46
N THR A 100 14.39 -8.51 29.60
CA THR A 100 13.74 -9.65 30.25
C THR A 100 12.28 -9.34 30.62
N LEU A 101 12.00 -8.14 31.14
CA LEU A 101 10.63 -7.71 31.47
C LEU A 101 9.77 -7.59 30.22
N MET A 102 10.27 -6.90 29.18
CA MET A 102 9.53 -6.67 27.93
C MET A 102 9.16 -8.00 27.28
N TYR A 103 10.09 -8.92 27.15
CA TYR A 103 9.82 -10.25 26.59
C TYR A 103 8.89 -11.10 27.46
N SER A 104 9.01 -11.02 28.79
CA SER A 104 8.11 -11.76 29.70
C SER A 104 6.68 -11.26 29.62
N ILE A 105 6.48 -9.94 29.49
CA ILE A 105 5.16 -9.33 29.26
C ILE A 105 4.62 -9.74 27.88
N GLY A 106 5.44 -9.65 26.82
CA GLY A 106 5.06 -10.06 25.46
C GLY A 106 4.67 -11.53 25.40
N ARG A 107 5.44 -12.42 26.02
CA ARG A 107 5.12 -13.84 26.14
C ARG A 107 3.78 -14.07 26.84
N ARG A 108 3.53 -13.37 27.94
CA ARG A 108 2.27 -13.51 28.67
C ARG A 108 1.08 -13.00 27.87
N SER A 109 1.25 -11.89 27.14
CA SER A 109 0.26 -11.36 26.20
C SER A 109 -0.08 -12.38 25.11
N LEU A 110 0.95 -12.98 24.49
CA LEU A 110 0.80 -13.96 23.43
C LEU A 110 0.07 -15.22 23.91
N GLU A 111 0.51 -15.82 25.05
CA GLU A 111 0.03 -17.11 25.50
C GLU A 111 -1.36 -17.08 26.14
N LYS A 112 -1.75 -16.00 26.77
CA LYS A 112 -2.96 -15.95 27.63
C LYS A 112 -3.94 -14.83 27.32
N TYR A 113 -3.57 -13.87 26.47
CA TYR A 113 -4.38 -12.67 26.22
C TYR A 113 -4.53 -12.37 24.72
N HIS A 114 -4.36 -13.37 23.86
CA HIS A 114 -4.53 -13.23 22.41
C HIS A 114 -3.83 -11.98 21.83
N CYS A 115 -2.55 -11.83 22.16
CA CYS A 115 -1.73 -10.66 21.78
C CYS A 115 -2.21 -9.31 22.33
N CYS A 116 -3.20 -9.30 23.23
CA CYS A 116 -3.72 -8.08 23.83
C CYS A 116 -2.99 -7.67 25.11
N ASP A 117 -3.47 -6.58 25.67
CA ASP A 117 -2.97 -5.96 26.90
C ASP A 117 -3.22 -6.88 28.07
N ILE A 118 -2.31 -6.88 29.04
CA ILE A 118 -2.42 -7.73 30.23
C ILE A 118 -2.90 -6.93 31.43
N PRO A 119 -3.63 -7.54 32.37
CA PRO A 119 -4.00 -6.86 33.61
C PRO A 119 -2.75 -6.34 34.35
N ARG A 120 -2.80 -5.08 34.80
CA ARG A 120 -1.71 -4.41 35.50
C ARG A 120 -1.11 -5.25 36.64
N ARG A 121 -1.97 -5.90 37.44
CA ARG A 121 -1.55 -6.80 38.53
C ARG A 121 -0.66 -7.95 38.04
N ILE A 122 -0.86 -8.44 36.82
CA ILE A 122 -0.06 -9.51 36.23
C ILE A 122 1.31 -8.96 35.79
N ALA A 123 1.35 -7.77 35.15
CA ALA A 123 2.59 -7.12 34.77
C ALA A 123 3.50 -6.84 35.98
N ILE A 124 2.93 -6.32 37.07
CA ILE A 124 3.64 -6.11 38.35
C ILE A 124 4.17 -7.43 38.92
N ARG A 125 3.36 -8.52 38.87
CA ARG A 125 3.79 -9.83 39.33
C ARG A 125 4.96 -10.39 38.51
N ILE A 126 4.96 -10.18 37.20
CA ILE A 126 6.08 -10.55 36.32
C ILE A 126 7.34 -9.76 36.72
N ALA A 127 7.23 -8.45 36.85
CA ALA A 127 8.35 -7.61 37.25
C ALA A 127 8.95 -8.02 38.60
N ASN A 128 8.12 -8.32 39.59
CA ASN A 128 8.54 -8.76 40.94
C ASN A 128 9.22 -10.15 40.95
N LYS A 129 8.97 -10.98 39.93
CA LYS A 129 9.70 -12.24 39.76
C LYS A 129 11.10 -12.04 39.18
N ILE A 130 11.27 -11.02 38.33
CA ILE A 130 12.53 -10.70 37.65
C ILE A 130 13.44 -9.92 38.60
N CYS A 131 12.90 -8.89 39.27
CA CYS A 131 13.60 -8.08 40.25
C CYS A 131 12.85 -8.14 41.57
N ARG A 132 13.55 -8.54 42.63
CA ARG A 132 12.95 -8.76 43.96
C ARG A 132 12.59 -7.48 44.72
N ASN A 133 13.01 -6.31 44.24
CA ASN A 133 12.70 -5.04 44.89
C ASN A 133 11.19 -4.76 44.79
N ARG A 134 10.50 -4.77 45.94
CA ARG A 134 9.06 -4.61 46.06
C ARG A 134 8.59 -3.21 46.41
N LEU A 135 9.51 -2.32 46.74
CA LEU A 135 9.16 -0.93 47.00
C LEU A 135 8.68 -0.28 45.71
N TRP A 136 7.51 0.37 45.77
CA TRP A 136 6.92 0.96 44.58
C TRP A 136 7.84 1.96 43.86
N SER A 137 8.56 2.79 44.62
CA SER A 137 9.52 3.77 44.10
C SER A 137 10.64 3.13 43.27
N ASN A 138 11.04 1.89 43.62
CA ASN A 138 12.18 1.18 43.05
C ASN A 138 11.72 -0.11 42.32
N ASN A 139 10.45 -0.22 42.02
CA ASN A 139 9.90 -1.39 41.34
C ASN A 139 10.24 -1.38 39.86
N LEU A 140 10.68 -2.53 39.30
CA LEU A 140 11.03 -2.68 37.90
C LEU A 140 9.88 -2.29 36.97
N TYR A 141 8.65 -2.65 37.33
CA TYR A 141 7.47 -2.29 36.54
C TYR A 141 7.27 -0.77 36.47
N HIS A 142 7.31 -0.09 37.63
CA HIS A 142 7.15 1.36 37.70
C HIS A 142 8.28 2.09 36.94
N SER A 143 9.49 1.57 37.02
CA SER A 143 10.64 2.12 36.30
C SER A 143 10.46 1.99 34.78
N ALA A 144 9.91 0.88 34.31
CA ALA A 144 9.61 0.69 32.88
C ALA A 144 8.48 1.62 32.38
N VAL A 145 7.47 1.90 33.21
CA VAL A 145 6.44 2.90 32.90
C VAL A 145 7.05 4.30 32.85
N LYS A 146 7.92 4.64 33.79
CA LYS A 146 8.62 5.92 33.83
C LYS A 146 9.54 6.16 32.63
N GLU A 147 10.16 5.08 32.10
CA GLU A 147 10.96 5.13 30.86
C GLU A 147 10.11 5.11 29.58
N ASN A 148 8.79 5.18 29.67
CA ASN A 148 7.89 5.11 28.54
C ASN A 148 8.05 3.82 27.68
N LEU A 149 8.36 2.71 28.33
CA LEU A 149 8.36 1.40 27.69
C LEU A 149 6.98 0.73 27.79
N LEU A 150 6.31 0.98 28.91
CA LEU A 150 4.97 0.50 29.21
C LEU A 150 4.04 1.67 29.49
N MET A 151 2.76 1.48 29.18
CA MET A 151 1.68 2.42 29.46
C MET A 151 0.60 1.73 30.29
N GLU A 152 0.03 2.46 31.24
CA GLU A 152 -1.11 2.04 32.04
C GLU A 152 -2.37 2.74 31.56
N TYR A 153 -3.50 2.02 31.55
CA TYR A 153 -4.81 2.62 31.34
C TYR A 153 -5.89 1.87 32.13
N GLY A 154 -6.95 2.58 32.48
CA GLY A 154 -8.12 2.03 33.14
C GLY A 154 -9.31 1.95 32.20
N THR A 155 -10.18 0.97 32.43
CA THR A 155 -11.48 0.86 31.77
C THR A 155 -12.58 1.46 32.65
N ILE A 156 -13.74 1.72 32.08
CA ILE A 156 -14.89 2.34 32.78
C ILE A 156 -15.34 1.49 33.98
N ASP A 157 -15.18 0.17 33.91
CA ASP A 157 -15.46 -0.80 34.97
C ASP A 157 -14.38 -0.90 36.06
N GLY A 158 -13.37 0.00 36.01
CA GLY A 158 -12.30 0.09 37.00
C GLY A 158 -11.17 -0.91 36.84
N CYS A 159 -11.18 -1.75 35.80
CA CYS A 159 -10.07 -2.64 35.50
C CYS A 159 -8.87 -1.86 35.00
N GLN A 160 -7.66 -2.19 35.50
CA GLN A 160 -6.40 -1.58 35.06
C GLN A 160 -5.60 -2.55 34.21
N PHE A 161 -5.11 -2.06 33.08
CA PHE A 161 -4.33 -2.78 32.09
C PHE A 161 -2.97 -2.15 31.87
N THR A 162 -2.06 -2.96 31.38
CA THR A 162 -0.72 -2.57 30.92
C THR A 162 -0.59 -2.96 29.46
N THR A 163 -0.14 -2.03 28.66
CA THR A 163 0.24 -2.25 27.27
C THR A 163 1.67 -1.75 27.01
N PHE A 164 2.23 -2.10 25.87
CA PHE A 164 3.45 -1.46 25.41
C PHE A 164 3.16 -0.01 25.02
N GLN A 165 4.08 0.89 25.31
CA GLN A 165 3.93 2.31 24.98
C GLN A 165 3.67 2.51 23.47
N TYR A 166 4.21 1.62 22.66
CA TYR A 166 4.07 1.66 21.21
C TYR A 166 3.60 0.29 20.68
N ASP A 167 2.50 0.28 19.94
CA ASP A 167 1.89 -0.95 19.45
C ASP A 167 2.85 -1.77 18.60
N ASN A 168 3.56 -1.14 17.65
CA ASN A 168 4.55 -1.83 16.81
C ASN A 168 5.66 -2.49 17.64
N MET A 169 6.17 -1.82 18.68
CA MET A 169 7.16 -2.40 19.57
C MET A 169 6.61 -3.65 20.26
N GLY A 170 5.36 -3.59 20.71
CA GLY A 170 4.67 -4.72 21.32
C GLY A 170 4.51 -5.89 20.34
N ASP A 171 4.18 -5.61 19.07
CA ASP A 171 4.04 -6.62 18.04
C ASP A 171 5.37 -7.35 17.77
N TYR A 172 6.48 -6.63 17.66
CA TYR A 172 7.81 -7.22 17.51
C TYR A 172 8.28 -7.99 18.75
N VAL A 173 7.99 -7.49 19.95
CA VAL A 173 8.31 -8.21 21.20
C VAL A 173 7.56 -9.54 21.28
N ARG A 174 6.28 -9.56 20.91
CA ARG A 174 5.49 -10.80 20.82
C ARG A 174 6.01 -11.73 19.73
N ALA A 175 6.32 -11.20 18.57
CA ALA A 175 6.89 -11.95 17.46
C ALA A 175 8.22 -12.62 17.83
N THR A 176 9.09 -11.91 18.55
CA THR A 176 10.36 -12.48 19.03
C THR A 176 10.15 -13.68 19.96
N ASN A 177 9.10 -13.66 20.79
CA ASN A 177 8.77 -14.81 21.63
C ASN A 177 8.43 -16.06 20.83
N LEU A 178 7.86 -15.95 19.63
CA LEU A 178 7.66 -17.10 18.74
C LEU A 178 8.99 -17.75 18.32
N PHE A 179 10.02 -16.96 18.07
CA PHE A 179 11.35 -17.49 17.76
C PHE A 179 12.04 -18.16 18.93
N VAL A 180 11.79 -17.67 20.14
CA VAL A 180 12.40 -18.21 21.37
C VAL A 180 11.71 -19.51 21.82
N GLN A 181 10.38 -19.57 21.65
CA GLN A 181 9.57 -20.72 22.06
C GLN A 181 9.66 -21.88 21.08
N ASP A 182 9.55 -21.57 19.80
CA ASP A 182 9.47 -22.53 18.72
C ASP A 182 10.87 -22.67 18.09
N LYS A 183 11.45 -23.85 18.21
CA LYS A 183 12.84 -24.10 17.80
C LYS A 183 12.96 -24.43 16.32
N THR A 184 11.95 -25.09 15.75
CA THR A 184 11.91 -25.45 14.33
C THR A 184 10.94 -24.56 13.55
N ASP A 185 11.09 -24.51 12.23
CA ASP A 185 10.21 -23.77 11.36
C ASP A 185 8.80 -24.38 11.32
N GLU A 186 8.69 -25.71 11.47
CA GLU A 186 7.40 -26.41 11.57
C GLU A 186 6.64 -26.00 12.85
N GLU A 187 7.33 -25.96 14.00
CA GLU A 187 6.71 -25.50 15.27
C GLU A 187 6.22 -24.07 15.16
N ARG A 188 7.02 -23.18 14.57
CA ARG A 188 6.64 -21.78 14.31
C ARG A 188 5.43 -21.68 13.40
N PHE A 189 5.42 -22.44 12.31
CA PHE A 189 4.33 -22.48 11.36
C PHE A 189 3.03 -22.94 12.03
N GLU A 190 3.05 -24.05 12.77
CA GLU A 190 1.87 -24.54 13.49
C GLU A 190 1.40 -23.58 14.58
N HIS A 191 2.31 -22.82 15.19
CA HIS A 191 1.95 -21.82 16.19
C HIS A 191 1.21 -20.64 15.56
N ILE A 192 1.74 -20.06 14.49
CA ILE A 192 1.05 -18.95 13.79
C ILE A 192 -0.28 -19.39 13.19
N LYS A 193 -0.35 -20.62 12.68
CA LYS A 193 -1.60 -21.21 12.18
C LYS A 193 -2.68 -21.28 13.26
N ARG A 194 -2.32 -21.73 14.47
CA ARG A 194 -3.24 -21.72 15.63
C ARG A 194 -3.70 -20.31 15.99
N LEU A 195 -2.78 -19.32 16.04
CA LEU A 195 -3.12 -17.93 16.34
C LEU A 195 -4.13 -17.37 15.33
N LEU A 196 -3.93 -17.62 14.05
CA LEU A 196 -4.86 -17.19 13.01
C LEU A 196 -6.16 -17.98 12.98
N GLY A 197 -6.13 -19.26 13.38
CA GLY A 197 -7.31 -20.09 13.56
C GLY A 197 -8.28 -19.50 14.59
N TYR A 198 -7.78 -18.98 15.70
CA TYR A 198 -8.61 -18.28 16.69
C TYR A 198 -9.26 -17.01 16.11
N CYS A 199 -8.55 -16.29 15.25
CA CYS A 199 -9.12 -15.11 14.55
C CYS A 199 -10.30 -15.48 13.66
N ALA A 200 -10.25 -16.64 13.02
CA ALA A 200 -11.31 -17.12 12.11
C ALA A 200 -12.56 -17.62 12.84
N GLN A 201 -12.42 -18.16 14.05
CA GLN A 201 -13.52 -18.76 14.82
C GLN A 201 -14.55 -17.76 15.39
N GLY A 202 -14.34 -16.46 15.24
CA GLY A 202 -15.30 -15.44 15.69
C GLY A 202 -15.36 -15.18 17.20
N THR A 203 -14.57 -15.88 18.00
CA THR A 203 -14.53 -15.76 19.47
C THR A 203 -13.75 -14.56 19.97
N MET A 204 -12.91 -13.95 19.12
CA MET A 204 -12.09 -12.79 19.44
C MET A 204 -12.81 -11.47 19.17
N THR A 205 -12.55 -10.50 20.03
CA THR A 205 -12.92 -9.10 19.78
C THR A 205 -12.14 -8.54 18.56
N GLN A 206 -12.64 -7.48 17.96
CA GLN A 206 -11.95 -6.81 16.84
C GLN A 206 -10.52 -6.35 17.22
N LYS A 207 -10.34 -5.86 18.45
CA LYS A 207 -9.02 -5.46 18.97
C LYS A 207 -8.05 -6.64 19.04
N GLU A 208 -8.49 -7.77 19.54
CA GLU A 208 -7.68 -9.01 19.61
C GLU A 208 -7.29 -9.50 18.23
N LYS A 209 -8.23 -9.50 17.28
CA LYS A 209 -7.96 -9.87 15.88
C LYS A 209 -6.86 -8.98 15.28
N VAL A 210 -7.01 -7.67 15.39
CA VAL A 210 -6.03 -6.72 14.84
C VAL A 210 -4.64 -6.92 15.46
N LYS A 211 -4.55 -7.04 16.78
CA LYS A 211 -3.25 -7.26 17.47
C LYS A 211 -2.62 -8.62 17.11
N THR A 212 -3.42 -9.67 16.98
CA THR A 212 -2.93 -10.97 16.54
C THR A 212 -2.41 -10.92 15.11
N LEU A 213 -3.16 -10.32 14.18
CA LEU A 213 -2.72 -10.15 12.79
C LEU A 213 -1.44 -9.31 12.67
N ASN A 214 -1.33 -8.25 13.46
CA ASN A 214 -0.12 -7.42 13.49
C ASN A 214 1.08 -8.20 14.04
N THR A 215 0.91 -8.97 15.11
CA THR A 215 1.96 -9.82 15.69
C THR A 215 2.43 -10.88 14.69
N VAL A 216 1.51 -11.56 13.98
CA VAL A 216 1.86 -12.54 12.94
C VAL A 216 2.54 -11.84 11.75
N THR A 217 2.08 -10.66 11.36
CA THR A 217 2.73 -9.85 10.32
C THR A 217 4.15 -9.47 10.71
N ALA A 218 4.38 -9.00 11.94
CA ALA A 218 5.70 -8.68 12.47
C ALA A 218 6.61 -9.92 12.51
N PHE A 219 6.07 -11.08 12.90
CA PHE A 219 6.80 -12.34 12.86
C PHE A 219 7.22 -12.72 11.44
N LEU A 220 6.27 -12.71 10.49
CA LEU A 220 6.54 -13.03 9.10
C LEU A 220 7.53 -12.04 8.45
N SER A 221 7.59 -10.78 8.91
CA SER A 221 8.52 -9.79 8.37
C SER A 221 9.99 -10.07 8.68
N VAL A 222 10.27 -10.78 9.75
CA VAL A 222 11.63 -11.14 10.19
C VAL A 222 11.94 -12.64 10.01
N TRP A 223 10.92 -13.46 9.82
CA TRP A 223 11.11 -14.89 9.57
C TRP A 223 11.57 -15.14 8.14
N ASN A 224 12.69 -15.82 8.01
CA ASN A 224 13.30 -16.18 6.73
C ASN A 224 13.53 -17.69 6.69
N PRO A 225 12.50 -18.51 6.51
CA PRO A 225 12.63 -19.95 6.39
C PRO A 225 13.32 -20.31 5.08
N ASP A 226 14.01 -21.45 5.05
CA ASP A 226 14.63 -21.98 3.83
C ASP A 226 13.60 -22.40 2.78
N GLU A 227 12.37 -22.71 3.22
CA GLU A 227 11.28 -23.11 2.36
C GLU A 227 10.48 -21.92 1.80
N LYS A 228 9.99 -22.08 0.56
CA LYS A 228 9.10 -21.14 -0.11
C LYS A 228 7.71 -21.14 0.57
N LEU A 229 7.47 -20.23 1.50
CA LEU A 229 6.21 -20.18 2.25
C LEU A 229 4.98 -20.04 1.35
N TRP A 230 5.08 -19.26 0.28
CA TRP A 230 3.95 -18.99 -0.63
C TRP A 230 3.47 -20.23 -1.40
N ASP A 231 4.29 -21.27 -1.52
CA ASP A 231 3.89 -22.52 -2.16
C ASP A 231 3.08 -23.43 -1.22
N LYS A 232 3.14 -23.18 0.08
CA LYS A 232 2.38 -23.97 1.06
C LYS A 232 0.88 -23.66 0.93
N PRO A 233 0.00 -24.69 0.97
CA PRO A 233 -1.45 -24.50 0.82
C PRO A 233 -2.04 -23.46 1.76
N ASP A 234 -1.54 -23.39 3.00
CA ASP A 234 -2.02 -22.45 4.02
C ASP A 234 -1.73 -20.98 3.69
N PHE A 235 -0.75 -20.70 2.80
CA PHE A 235 -0.44 -19.34 2.32
C PHE A 235 -1.10 -18.98 1.00
N LYS A 236 -1.88 -19.88 0.40
CA LYS A 236 -2.59 -19.61 -0.87
C LYS A 236 -3.85 -18.77 -0.69
N GLY A 237 -4.34 -18.59 0.53
CA GLY A 237 -5.53 -17.80 0.80
C GLY A 237 -5.69 -17.36 2.25
N GLY A 238 -6.77 -16.66 2.54
CA GLY A 238 -7.19 -16.30 3.90
C GLY A 238 -6.23 -15.36 4.65
N LEU A 239 -6.32 -15.40 5.98
CA LEU A 239 -5.58 -14.50 6.87
C LEU A 239 -4.07 -14.71 6.82
N MET A 240 -3.61 -15.95 6.58
CA MET A 240 -2.19 -16.27 6.48
C MET A 240 -1.55 -15.55 5.29
N ARG A 241 -2.19 -15.62 4.12
CA ARG A 241 -1.76 -14.90 2.92
C ARG A 241 -1.77 -13.38 3.13
N ALA A 242 -2.84 -12.86 3.74
CA ALA A 242 -2.94 -11.43 4.04
C ALA A 242 -1.81 -10.95 4.95
N CYS A 243 -1.46 -11.71 6.00
CA CYS A 243 -0.32 -11.41 6.87
C CYS A 243 1.02 -11.48 6.12
N LEU A 244 1.21 -12.49 5.24
CA LEU A 244 2.41 -12.61 4.42
C LEU A 244 2.58 -11.40 3.51
N ILE A 245 1.55 -11.01 2.76
CA ILE A 245 1.58 -9.84 1.88
C ILE A 245 1.87 -8.56 2.68
N ARG A 246 1.21 -8.37 3.83
CA ARG A 246 1.50 -7.22 4.70
C ARG A 246 2.93 -7.23 5.24
N SER A 247 3.49 -8.39 5.54
CA SER A 247 4.85 -8.52 6.05
C SER A 247 5.91 -8.07 5.04
N LEU A 248 5.62 -8.22 3.74
CA LEU A 248 6.54 -7.78 2.68
C LEU A 248 6.83 -6.29 2.76
N SER A 249 5.89 -5.53 3.30
CA SER A 249 6.04 -4.08 3.46
C SER A 249 7.03 -3.64 4.54
N THR A 250 7.37 -4.52 5.45
CA THR A 250 8.25 -4.26 6.58
C THR A 250 9.51 -5.13 6.60
N ARG A 251 9.66 -6.01 5.59
CA ARG A 251 10.86 -6.86 5.46
C ARG A 251 12.08 -6.06 5.05
N ASN A 252 13.22 -6.43 5.62
CA ASN A 252 14.52 -5.99 5.15
C ASN A 252 14.83 -6.61 3.77
N LEU A 253 15.46 -5.84 2.88
CA LEU A 253 15.88 -6.27 1.55
C LEU A 253 16.79 -7.52 1.59
N ALA A 254 17.69 -7.62 2.57
CA ALA A 254 18.56 -8.76 2.74
C ALA A 254 17.79 -10.05 3.08
N SER A 255 16.75 -9.93 3.93
CA SER A 255 15.88 -11.05 4.29
C SER A 255 14.85 -11.38 3.20
N SER A 256 14.68 -10.50 2.22
CA SER A 256 13.67 -10.65 1.16
C SER A 256 14.16 -11.46 -0.04
N LYS A 257 15.46 -11.64 -0.22
CA LYS A 257 16.05 -12.29 -1.41
C LYS A 257 15.48 -13.68 -1.68
N ASN A 258 15.21 -14.45 -0.62
CA ASN A 258 14.65 -15.80 -0.75
C ASN A 258 13.12 -15.81 -0.82
N THR A 259 12.46 -14.74 -0.37
CA THR A 259 10.99 -14.69 -0.25
C THR A 259 10.32 -14.02 -1.44
N LEU A 260 11.01 -13.11 -2.13
CA LEU A 260 10.47 -12.36 -3.28
C LEU A 260 11.03 -12.89 -4.60
N HIS A 261 10.84 -14.18 -4.83
CA HIS A 261 11.14 -14.79 -6.12
C HIS A 261 10.12 -14.29 -7.17
N PRO A 262 10.49 -14.13 -8.46
CA PRO A 262 9.54 -13.74 -9.52
C PRO A 262 8.27 -14.59 -9.56
N GLU A 263 8.37 -15.88 -9.31
CA GLU A 263 7.22 -16.80 -9.22
C GLU A 263 6.22 -16.40 -8.12
N PHE A 264 6.71 -15.96 -6.97
CA PHE A 264 5.85 -15.49 -5.88
C PHE A 264 5.05 -14.25 -6.28
N VAL A 265 5.71 -13.30 -6.91
CA VAL A 265 5.07 -12.09 -7.43
C VAL A 265 4.00 -12.44 -8.46
N GLN A 266 4.32 -13.35 -9.40
CA GLN A 266 3.34 -13.84 -10.37
C GLN A 266 2.15 -14.52 -9.70
N ASN A 267 2.38 -15.33 -8.67
CA ASN A 267 1.32 -16.02 -7.95
C ASN A 267 0.42 -15.03 -7.18
N ILE A 268 1.01 -14.01 -6.51
CA ILE A 268 0.21 -12.94 -5.89
C ILE A 268 -0.68 -12.26 -6.93
N LEU A 269 -0.12 -11.88 -8.10
CA LEU A 269 -0.86 -11.18 -9.14
C LEU A 269 -1.94 -12.03 -9.81
N LYS A 270 -1.76 -13.36 -9.86
CA LYS A 270 -2.75 -14.27 -10.43
C LYS A 270 -3.90 -14.60 -9.49
N GLU A 271 -3.60 -14.76 -8.21
CA GLU A 271 -4.53 -15.33 -7.22
C GLU A 271 -5.15 -14.26 -6.31
N ASP A 272 -4.57 -13.04 -6.24
CA ASP A 272 -5.07 -12.01 -5.34
C ASP A 272 -6.27 -11.29 -5.95
N GLU A 273 -7.40 -11.32 -5.25
CA GLU A 273 -8.61 -10.55 -5.60
C GLU A 273 -8.36 -9.04 -5.49
N ASN A 274 -7.40 -8.63 -4.67
CA ASN A 274 -7.09 -7.22 -4.43
C ASN A 274 -5.67 -6.86 -4.89
N LEU A 275 -5.55 -6.50 -6.16
CA LEU A 275 -4.27 -6.08 -6.76
C LEU A 275 -3.63 -4.84 -6.11
N LEU A 276 -4.37 -4.10 -5.27
CA LEU A 276 -3.79 -2.99 -4.52
C LEU A 276 -2.79 -3.42 -3.46
N ASN A 277 -2.86 -4.66 -2.99
CA ASN A 277 -1.83 -5.19 -2.12
C ASN A 277 -0.46 -5.18 -2.81
N VAL A 278 -0.45 -5.30 -4.15
CA VAL A 278 0.76 -5.17 -4.97
C VAL A 278 1.35 -3.77 -4.87
N ILE A 279 0.53 -2.72 -4.84
CA ILE A 279 1.01 -1.33 -4.68
C ILE A 279 1.73 -1.17 -3.35
N ARG A 280 1.24 -1.78 -2.29
CA ARG A 280 1.91 -1.74 -0.97
C ARG A 280 3.28 -2.39 -1.01
N VAL A 281 3.42 -3.52 -1.71
CA VAL A 281 4.72 -4.17 -1.95
C VAL A 281 5.59 -3.29 -2.85
N PHE A 282 5.01 -2.72 -3.89
CA PHE A 282 5.66 -1.86 -4.86
C PHE A 282 6.28 -0.60 -4.26
N GLU A 283 5.58 0.04 -3.33
CA GLU A 283 6.06 1.24 -2.64
C GLU A 283 7.29 0.99 -1.77
N GLN A 284 7.48 -0.23 -1.32
CA GLN A 284 8.49 -0.54 -0.30
C GLN A 284 9.76 -1.18 -0.85
N PHE A 285 9.70 -1.78 -2.03
CA PHE A 285 10.82 -2.50 -2.61
C PHE A 285 11.32 -1.85 -3.91
N ASN A 286 12.19 -0.85 -3.78
CA ASN A 286 12.85 -0.22 -4.93
C ASN A 286 13.47 -1.24 -5.91
N LEU A 287 13.92 -2.39 -5.42
CA LEU A 287 14.56 -3.43 -6.23
C LEU A 287 13.55 -4.25 -7.05
N TYR A 288 12.29 -4.33 -6.61
CA TYR A 288 11.27 -5.20 -7.23
C TYR A 288 10.30 -4.46 -8.13
N LYS A 289 10.32 -3.14 -8.16
CA LYS A 289 9.48 -2.33 -9.05
C LYS A 289 9.62 -2.75 -10.50
N THR A 290 10.85 -2.92 -10.95
CA THR A 290 11.19 -3.33 -12.32
C THR A 290 10.66 -4.71 -12.68
N LEU A 291 10.60 -5.62 -11.70
CA LEU A 291 10.06 -6.96 -11.89
C LEU A 291 8.53 -6.98 -11.79
N LEU A 292 7.97 -6.27 -10.81
CA LEU A 292 6.53 -6.27 -10.53
C LEU A 292 5.69 -5.59 -11.60
N MET A 293 6.17 -4.47 -12.16
CA MET A 293 5.37 -3.65 -13.06
C MET A 293 4.98 -4.34 -14.36
N PRO A 294 5.87 -5.06 -15.07
CA PRO A 294 5.47 -5.83 -16.24
C PRO A 294 4.37 -6.84 -15.94
N TYR A 295 4.47 -7.60 -14.85
CA TYR A 295 3.44 -8.57 -14.47
C TYR A 295 2.11 -7.92 -14.11
N LEU A 296 2.12 -6.81 -13.39
CA LEU A 296 0.91 -6.05 -13.08
C LEU A 296 0.27 -5.52 -14.37
N HIS A 297 1.09 -4.97 -15.26
CA HIS A 297 0.64 -4.47 -16.56
C HIS A 297 -0.02 -5.59 -17.38
N ASP A 298 0.67 -6.70 -17.59
CA ASP A 298 0.16 -7.85 -18.33
C ASP A 298 -1.14 -8.38 -17.72
N ARG A 299 -1.22 -8.45 -16.39
CA ARG A 299 -2.44 -8.88 -15.70
C ARG A 299 -3.61 -7.92 -15.95
N LEU A 300 -3.39 -6.61 -15.84
CA LEU A 300 -4.42 -5.61 -16.06
C LEU A 300 -4.83 -5.53 -17.55
N MET A 301 -3.90 -5.75 -18.49
CA MET A 301 -4.18 -5.83 -19.93
C MET A 301 -5.05 -7.03 -20.29
N THR A 302 -4.89 -8.15 -19.62
CA THR A 302 -5.65 -9.38 -19.90
C THR A 302 -7.06 -9.39 -19.32
N MET A 303 -7.36 -8.49 -18.37
CA MET A 303 -8.67 -8.37 -17.76
C MET A 303 -9.67 -7.68 -18.68
N SER A 304 -10.92 -8.12 -18.64
CA SER A 304 -12.03 -7.32 -19.16
C SER A 304 -12.19 -6.03 -18.35
N MET A 305 -12.88 -5.04 -18.89
CA MET A 305 -13.17 -3.81 -18.15
C MET A 305 -13.89 -4.09 -16.82
N LEU A 306 -14.90 -4.97 -16.85
CA LEU A 306 -15.67 -5.33 -15.67
C LEU A 306 -14.79 -5.98 -14.58
N GLU A 307 -13.98 -6.96 -14.96
CA GLU A 307 -13.07 -7.64 -14.05
C GLU A 307 -12.02 -6.66 -13.46
N ARG A 308 -11.53 -5.74 -14.29
CA ARG A 308 -10.60 -4.70 -13.85
C ARG A 308 -11.26 -3.72 -12.89
N ASP A 309 -12.51 -3.34 -13.12
CA ASP A 309 -13.25 -2.45 -12.21
C ASP A 309 -13.43 -3.10 -10.84
N GLU A 310 -13.81 -4.36 -10.80
CA GLU A 310 -13.98 -5.11 -9.55
C GLU A 310 -12.66 -5.27 -8.77
N LYS A 311 -11.60 -5.69 -9.44
CA LYS A 311 -10.34 -6.09 -8.79
C LYS A 311 -9.34 -4.94 -8.60
N TRP A 312 -9.44 -3.89 -9.41
CA TRP A 312 -8.48 -2.79 -9.43
C TRP A 312 -9.12 -1.42 -9.17
N THR A 313 -10.09 -1.00 -10.00
CA THR A 313 -10.63 0.37 -9.98
C THR A 313 -11.31 0.74 -8.66
N ILE A 314 -12.10 -0.18 -8.08
CA ILE A 314 -12.74 0.04 -6.77
C ILE A 314 -11.68 0.32 -5.71
N GLY A 315 -10.62 -0.44 -5.71
CA GLY A 315 -9.53 -0.25 -4.77
C GLY A 315 -8.74 1.03 -5.01
N VAL A 316 -8.50 1.40 -6.25
CA VAL A 316 -7.89 2.70 -6.62
C VAL A 316 -8.75 3.86 -6.11
N ASN A 317 -10.06 3.81 -6.27
CA ASN A 317 -10.98 4.82 -5.74
C ASN A 317 -10.89 4.93 -4.21
N GLY A 318 -10.82 3.80 -3.50
CA GLY A 318 -10.64 3.78 -2.04
C GLY A 318 -9.30 4.35 -1.55
N LEU A 319 -8.24 4.28 -2.37
CA LEU A 319 -6.95 4.91 -2.03
C LEU A 319 -7.01 6.43 -2.03
N LEU A 320 -7.96 7.02 -2.75
CA LEU A 320 -8.09 8.48 -2.89
C LEU A 320 -8.74 9.15 -1.71
N ASP A 321 -9.72 8.50 -1.10
CA ASP A 321 -10.34 9.00 0.11
C ASP A 321 -9.33 9.08 1.26
N SER A 322 -8.18 8.39 1.14
CA SER A 322 -7.16 8.32 2.18
C SER A 322 -6.10 9.42 2.10
N TYR A 323 -6.19 10.46 1.29
CA TYR A 323 -5.17 11.54 1.12
C TYR A 323 -3.71 11.04 0.92
N ARG A 324 -3.46 9.74 1.10
CA ARG A 324 -2.12 9.15 1.15
C ARG A 324 -1.45 9.09 -0.21
N LEU A 325 -2.21 8.97 -1.29
CA LEU A 325 -1.62 8.77 -2.61
C LEU A 325 -0.87 10.01 -3.12
N SER A 326 -1.47 11.20 -2.96
CA SER A 326 -0.81 12.46 -3.35
C SER A 326 0.46 12.72 -2.52
N TYR A 327 0.45 12.22 -1.30
CA TYR A 327 1.57 12.34 -0.37
C TYR A 327 2.70 11.39 -0.72
N THR A 328 2.39 10.14 -1.01
CA THR A 328 3.36 9.11 -1.42
C THR A 328 4.06 9.49 -2.73
N ILE A 329 3.32 10.02 -3.70
CA ILE A 329 3.87 10.45 -4.99
C ILE A 329 4.84 11.63 -4.84
N ASN A 330 4.55 12.57 -3.94
CA ASN A 330 5.42 13.72 -3.68
C ASN A 330 6.64 13.38 -2.80
N SER A 331 6.55 12.36 -1.96
CA SER A 331 7.61 11.93 -1.03
C SER A 331 8.59 10.93 -1.65
N VAL A 332 8.21 10.29 -2.77
CA VAL A 332 9.10 9.33 -3.44
C VAL A 332 10.22 10.10 -4.13
N SER A 333 11.43 9.89 -3.64
CA SER A 333 12.66 10.34 -4.30
C SER A 333 12.86 9.53 -5.58
N LEU A 334 12.27 10.00 -6.68
CA LEU A 334 12.48 9.42 -8.01
C LEU A 334 13.89 9.78 -8.48
N LYS A 335 14.85 8.91 -8.20
CA LYS A 335 16.27 9.16 -8.43
C LYS A 335 16.73 8.77 -9.84
N THR A 336 16.08 7.79 -10.44
CA THR A 336 16.49 7.24 -11.73
C THR A 336 15.41 7.39 -12.80
N ALA A 337 15.86 7.34 -14.07
CA ALA A 337 14.96 7.30 -15.22
C ALA A 337 13.98 6.14 -15.15
N GLU A 338 14.47 5.00 -14.71
CA GLU A 338 13.67 3.77 -14.56
C GLU A 338 12.61 3.91 -13.47
N ASP A 339 12.94 4.56 -12.35
CA ASP A 339 11.94 4.86 -11.31
C ASP A 339 10.79 5.69 -11.88
N ILE A 340 11.10 6.73 -12.65
CA ILE A 340 10.06 7.58 -13.26
C ILE A 340 9.20 6.77 -14.22
N LYS A 341 9.80 5.93 -15.08
CA LYS A 341 9.08 5.06 -16.01
C LYS A 341 8.08 4.16 -15.30
N ILE A 342 8.54 3.45 -14.28
CA ILE A 342 7.72 2.51 -13.51
C ILE A 342 6.55 3.21 -12.82
N TYR A 343 6.79 4.37 -12.21
CA TYR A 343 5.72 5.15 -11.59
C TYR A 343 4.73 5.70 -12.61
N VAL A 344 5.19 6.14 -13.77
CA VAL A 344 4.30 6.56 -14.86
C VAL A 344 3.40 5.41 -15.31
N TRP A 345 3.93 4.20 -15.48
CA TRP A 345 3.12 3.02 -15.81
C TRP A 345 2.02 2.77 -14.76
N LEU A 346 2.41 2.78 -13.48
CA LEU A 346 1.46 2.56 -12.38
C LEU A 346 0.37 3.62 -12.37
N LEU A 347 0.74 4.89 -12.51
CA LEU A 347 -0.20 6.01 -12.50
C LEU A 347 -1.14 6.01 -13.70
N CYS A 348 -0.68 5.54 -14.87
CA CYS A 348 -1.54 5.36 -16.04
C CYS A 348 -2.65 4.36 -15.77
N TRP A 349 -2.38 3.28 -15.05
CA TRP A 349 -3.41 2.33 -14.64
C TRP A 349 -4.42 2.89 -13.62
N MET A 350 -4.11 3.98 -12.95
CA MET A 350 -5.08 4.68 -12.10
C MET A 350 -6.10 5.51 -12.88
N PHE A 351 -5.91 5.70 -14.19
CA PHE A 351 -6.90 6.34 -15.06
C PHE A 351 -8.17 5.51 -15.25
N THR A 352 -8.17 4.22 -14.91
CA THR A 352 -9.37 3.36 -14.91
C THR A 352 -10.49 3.95 -14.06
N SER A 353 -10.17 4.80 -13.08
CA SER A 353 -11.15 5.41 -12.19
C SER A 353 -12.20 6.23 -12.95
N SER A 354 -13.47 5.99 -12.66
CA SER A 354 -14.58 6.80 -13.16
C SER A 354 -14.63 8.20 -12.53
N HIS A 355 -13.92 8.44 -11.43
CA HIS A 355 -13.91 9.72 -10.72
C HIS A 355 -13.10 10.79 -11.48
N PRO A 356 -13.73 11.83 -12.07
CA PRO A 356 -13.05 12.79 -12.96
C PRO A 356 -11.91 13.56 -12.28
N ASN A 357 -12.12 14.01 -11.04
CA ASN A 357 -11.10 14.76 -10.30
C ASN A 357 -9.84 13.96 -10.06
N LEU A 358 -9.97 12.65 -9.87
CA LEU A 358 -8.84 11.76 -9.75
C LEU A 358 -8.09 11.67 -11.06
N ARG A 359 -8.76 11.30 -12.15
CA ARG A 359 -8.12 11.20 -13.46
C ARG A 359 -7.36 12.48 -13.80
N ILE A 360 -8.00 13.66 -13.64
CA ILE A 360 -7.35 14.94 -13.91
C ILE A 360 -6.10 15.15 -13.06
N ARG A 361 -6.16 14.81 -11.76
CA ARG A 361 -4.98 14.90 -10.88
C ARG A 361 -3.86 13.97 -11.34
N MET A 362 -4.18 12.72 -11.66
CA MET A 362 -3.20 11.74 -12.12
C MET A 362 -2.61 12.14 -13.48
N ILE A 363 -3.40 12.63 -14.43
CA ILE A 363 -2.92 13.16 -15.71
C ILE A 363 -1.88 14.27 -15.48
N ARG A 364 -2.15 15.20 -14.56
CA ARG A 364 -1.21 16.29 -14.22
C ARG A 364 0.08 15.76 -13.63
N VAL A 365 0.00 14.75 -12.75
CA VAL A 365 1.19 14.12 -12.15
C VAL A 365 2.00 13.37 -13.20
N VAL A 366 1.35 12.53 -14.00
CA VAL A 366 2.01 11.79 -15.11
C VAL A 366 2.68 12.76 -16.07
N ARG A 367 1.98 13.82 -16.51
CA ARG A 367 2.58 14.88 -17.33
C ARG A 367 3.82 15.49 -16.68
N SER A 368 3.75 15.83 -15.39
CA SER A 368 4.86 16.43 -14.66
C SER A 368 6.07 15.49 -14.58
N LEU A 369 5.85 14.20 -14.38
CA LEU A 369 6.91 13.19 -14.36
C LEU A 369 7.53 12.99 -15.74
N MET A 370 6.71 12.85 -16.77
CA MET A 370 7.16 12.68 -18.14
C MET A 370 7.86 13.93 -18.68
N SER A 371 7.50 15.14 -18.23
CA SER A 371 8.21 16.38 -18.58
C SER A 371 9.65 16.41 -18.09
N LYS A 372 10.00 15.63 -17.06
CA LYS A 372 11.38 15.45 -16.60
C LYS A 372 12.18 14.49 -17.50
N GLN A 373 11.48 13.63 -18.22
CA GLN A 373 12.03 12.64 -19.14
C GLN A 373 11.13 12.47 -20.37
N PRO A 374 11.15 13.42 -21.31
CA PRO A 374 10.21 13.44 -22.42
C PRO A 374 10.28 12.24 -23.36
N LEU A 375 11.41 11.55 -23.43
CA LEU A 375 11.57 10.33 -24.22
C LEU A 375 10.64 9.20 -23.78
N LEU A 376 10.18 9.21 -22.52
CA LEU A 376 9.20 8.23 -22.03
C LEU A 376 7.86 8.29 -22.76
N CYS A 377 7.51 9.39 -23.42
CA CYS A 377 6.29 9.48 -24.21
C CYS A 377 6.17 8.33 -25.22
N LYS A 378 7.27 8.00 -25.87
CA LYS A 378 7.32 6.90 -26.86
C LYS A 378 7.11 5.54 -26.19
N ASP A 379 7.82 5.28 -25.10
CA ASP A 379 7.72 4.01 -24.37
C ASP A 379 6.31 3.79 -23.82
N ILE A 380 5.67 4.85 -23.33
CA ILE A 380 4.31 4.77 -22.79
C ILE A 380 3.28 4.50 -23.89
N ILE A 381 3.45 5.07 -25.08
CA ILE A 381 2.60 4.73 -26.23
C ILE A 381 2.73 3.26 -26.57
N ASP A 382 3.96 2.74 -26.69
CA ASP A 382 4.23 1.34 -27.04
C ASP A 382 3.61 0.36 -26.04
N VAL A 383 3.50 0.75 -24.80
CA VAL A 383 2.93 -0.06 -23.72
C VAL A 383 1.40 -0.03 -23.70
N PHE A 384 0.79 1.15 -23.94
CA PHE A 384 -0.65 1.35 -23.69
C PHE A 384 -1.54 1.43 -24.93
N TYR A 385 -1.00 1.44 -26.16
CA TYR A 385 -1.82 1.62 -27.37
C TYR A 385 -2.89 0.53 -27.59
N LEU A 386 -2.69 -0.67 -27.02
CA LEU A 386 -3.62 -1.80 -27.10
C LEU A 386 -4.58 -1.91 -25.92
N VAL A 387 -4.49 -1.02 -24.95
CA VAL A 387 -5.33 -1.09 -23.75
C VAL A 387 -6.82 -1.02 -24.14
N ASN A 388 -7.61 -1.95 -23.59
CA ASN A 388 -9.04 -2.03 -23.81
C ASN A 388 -9.86 -1.16 -22.84
N ASP A 389 -9.30 -0.03 -22.38
CA ASP A 389 -9.90 0.88 -21.43
C ASP A 389 -9.82 2.31 -21.99
N PRO A 390 -10.96 2.90 -22.38
CA PRO A 390 -10.99 4.24 -22.96
C PRO A 390 -10.45 5.32 -22.03
N TYR A 391 -10.69 5.23 -20.72
CA TYR A 391 -10.21 6.20 -19.75
C TYR A 391 -8.68 6.16 -19.62
N VAL A 392 -8.09 4.96 -19.63
CA VAL A 392 -6.63 4.81 -19.60
C VAL A 392 -6.02 5.39 -20.87
N LEU A 393 -6.57 5.04 -22.03
CA LEU A 393 -6.04 5.48 -23.33
C LEU A 393 -6.12 7.00 -23.46
N SER A 394 -7.28 7.58 -23.20
CA SER A 394 -7.49 9.04 -23.28
C SER A 394 -6.61 9.79 -22.28
N GLY A 395 -6.47 9.28 -21.05
CA GLY A 395 -5.61 9.86 -20.02
C GLY A 395 -4.13 9.86 -20.41
N VAL A 396 -3.66 8.77 -21.00
CA VAL A 396 -2.28 8.65 -21.52
C VAL A 396 -2.02 9.69 -22.60
N TYR A 397 -2.90 9.79 -23.60
CA TYR A 397 -2.71 10.76 -24.69
C TYR A 397 -2.86 12.21 -24.25
N ALA A 398 -3.76 12.49 -23.31
CA ALA A 398 -3.87 13.81 -22.69
C ALA A 398 -2.58 14.23 -21.97
N ALA A 399 -1.97 13.31 -21.22
CA ALA A 399 -0.70 13.57 -20.55
C ALA A 399 0.44 13.80 -21.54
N ILE A 400 0.53 12.99 -22.59
CA ILE A 400 1.54 13.12 -23.67
C ILE A 400 1.38 14.45 -24.38
N TYR A 401 0.16 14.81 -24.80
CA TYR A 401 -0.10 16.11 -25.44
C TYR A 401 0.37 17.27 -24.56
N GLY A 402 0.06 17.21 -23.25
CA GLY A 402 0.52 18.21 -22.29
C GLY A 402 2.06 18.29 -22.15
N VAL A 403 2.79 17.19 -22.34
CA VAL A 403 4.28 17.19 -22.39
C VAL A 403 4.76 17.87 -23.66
N LEU A 404 4.19 17.52 -24.81
CA LEU A 404 4.61 18.08 -26.11
C LEU A 404 4.38 19.59 -26.18
N LEU A 405 3.30 20.11 -25.60
CA LEU A 405 3.03 21.55 -25.53
C LEU A 405 4.09 22.32 -24.71
N THR A 406 4.70 21.67 -23.73
CA THR A 406 5.72 22.28 -22.87
C THR A 406 7.14 22.03 -23.33
N ASN A 407 7.32 21.02 -24.16
CA ASN A 407 8.63 20.64 -24.73
C ASN A 407 8.72 21.11 -26.19
N ARG A 408 9.73 21.94 -26.49
CA ARG A 408 9.95 22.49 -27.84
C ARG A 408 10.81 21.62 -28.73
N ASP A 409 11.04 20.36 -28.36
CA ASP A 409 11.80 19.39 -29.17
C ASP A 409 10.93 18.88 -30.34
N GLY A 410 11.17 19.40 -31.52
CA GLY A 410 10.44 19.01 -32.73
C GLY A 410 10.67 17.54 -33.12
N GLN A 411 11.84 16.98 -32.85
CA GLN A 411 12.13 15.59 -33.14
C GLN A 411 11.33 14.64 -32.25
N LEU A 412 11.20 14.95 -30.96
CA LEU A 412 10.36 14.20 -30.05
C LEU A 412 8.90 14.24 -30.51
N THR A 413 8.40 15.43 -30.84
CA THR A 413 7.01 15.62 -31.29
C THR A 413 6.72 14.82 -32.55
N HIS A 414 7.64 14.85 -33.50
CA HIS A 414 7.56 14.05 -34.74
C HIS A 414 7.50 12.54 -34.45
N ASN A 415 8.44 12.04 -33.65
CA ASN A 415 8.50 10.62 -33.31
C ASN A 415 7.26 10.13 -32.56
N VAL A 416 6.66 10.96 -31.71
CA VAL A 416 5.41 10.64 -30.99
C VAL A 416 4.23 10.60 -31.96
N ALA A 417 4.11 11.59 -32.84
CA ALA A 417 3.05 11.65 -33.84
C ALA A 417 3.13 10.46 -34.80
N GLU A 418 4.31 10.11 -35.30
CA GLU A 418 4.52 8.96 -36.18
C GLU A 418 4.07 7.64 -35.52
N ARG A 419 4.37 7.44 -34.22
CA ARG A 419 3.92 6.26 -33.51
C ARG A 419 2.41 6.20 -33.34
N ILE A 420 1.76 7.31 -33.00
CA ILE A 420 0.31 7.39 -32.88
C ILE A 420 -0.34 7.12 -34.24
N TYR A 421 0.18 7.72 -35.31
CA TYR A 421 -0.31 7.47 -36.66
C TYR A 421 -0.22 5.99 -37.00
N LYS A 422 0.96 5.38 -36.83
CA LYS A 422 1.21 3.99 -37.11
C LYS A 422 0.28 3.04 -36.34
N TYR A 423 0.06 3.28 -35.06
CA TYR A 423 -0.72 2.37 -34.22
C TYR A 423 -2.23 2.50 -34.38
N HIS A 424 -2.72 3.71 -34.67
CA HIS A 424 -4.15 3.96 -34.67
C HIS A 424 -4.74 4.26 -36.05
N TYR A 425 -3.96 4.82 -36.97
CA TYR A 425 -4.51 5.40 -38.19
C TYR A 425 -3.96 4.77 -39.49
N GLU A 426 -2.70 4.34 -39.54
CA GLU A 426 -2.05 3.87 -40.79
C GLU A 426 -2.83 2.75 -41.49
N ASN A 427 -3.44 1.84 -40.73
CA ASN A 427 -4.23 0.74 -41.29
C ASN A 427 -5.68 0.74 -40.81
N GLN A 428 -6.15 1.82 -40.22
CA GLN A 428 -7.48 1.98 -39.57
C GLN A 428 -7.81 0.89 -38.53
N VAL A 429 -6.81 0.20 -38.00
CA VAL A 429 -6.99 -1.04 -37.23
C VAL A 429 -7.45 -0.78 -35.81
N LYS A 430 -7.16 0.38 -35.23
CA LYS A 430 -7.51 0.65 -33.83
C LYS A 430 -7.66 2.14 -33.50
N ILE A 431 -8.44 2.86 -34.28
CA ILE A 431 -8.87 4.22 -33.93
C ILE A 431 -9.48 4.17 -32.53
N PRO A 432 -9.10 5.07 -31.59
CA PRO A 432 -9.70 5.10 -30.27
C PRO A 432 -11.23 5.15 -30.35
N SER A 433 -11.89 4.29 -29.59
CA SER A 433 -13.36 4.17 -29.64
C SER A 433 -14.05 5.35 -28.97
N ASP A 434 -13.39 5.99 -28.00
CA ASP A 434 -13.93 7.12 -27.28
C ASP A 434 -13.55 8.47 -27.90
N ILE A 435 -14.39 9.48 -27.65
CA ILE A 435 -14.24 10.81 -28.21
C ILE A 435 -12.95 11.49 -27.67
N ASP A 436 -12.68 11.37 -26.39
CA ASP A 436 -11.53 12.02 -25.76
C ASP A 436 -10.22 11.47 -26.29
N GLY A 437 -10.12 10.14 -26.42
CA GLY A 437 -8.96 9.48 -27.02
C GLY A 437 -8.71 9.92 -28.46
N ARG A 438 -9.77 10.06 -29.27
CA ARG A 438 -9.68 10.60 -30.63
C ARG A 438 -9.20 12.04 -30.64
N ILE A 439 -9.81 12.89 -29.82
CA ILE A 439 -9.43 14.31 -29.74
C ILE A 439 -7.95 14.45 -29.40
N TRP A 440 -7.46 13.75 -28.38
CA TRP A 440 -6.06 13.88 -27.99
C TRP A 440 -5.08 13.36 -29.02
N THR A 441 -5.37 12.20 -29.64
CA THR A 441 -4.51 11.67 -30.69
C THR A 441 -4.49 12.59 -31.92
N LEU A 442 -5.63 13.08 -32.36
CA LEU A 442 -5.72 14.02 -33.48
C LEU A 442 -5.00 15.35 -33.16
N LYS A 443 -5.14 15.89 -31.97
CA LYS A 443 -4.39 17.10 -31.55
C LYS A 443 -2.89 16.91 -31.56
N ILE A 444 -2.38 15.73 -31.25
CA ILE A 444 -0.94 15.42 -31.34
C ILE A 444 -0.50 15.39 -32.81
N LEU A 445 -1.27 14.74 -33.67
CA LEU A 445 -0.98 14.68 -35.10
C LEU A 445 -1.05 16.08 -35.75
N GLU A 446 -2.08 16.87 -35.44
CA GLU A 446 -2.23 18.25 -35.88
C GLU A 446 -1.07 19.15 -35.44
N TYR A 447 -0.69 19.06 -34.17
CA TYR A 447 0.43 19.81 -33.59
C TYR A 447 1.77 19.55 -34.28
N ASN A 448 1.95 18.37 -34.87
CA ASN A 448 3.14 17.99 -35.64
C ASN A 448 2.98 18.20 -37.16
N ASN A 449 1.91 18.80 -37.65
CA ASN A 449 1.59 18.88 -39.08
C ASN A 449 1.61 17.51 -39.79
N HIS A 450 1.25 16.45 -39.06
CA HIS A 450 1.23 15.07 -39.57
C HIS A 450 -0.13 14.71 -40.19
N ILE A 451 -0.98 15.70 -40.39
CA ILE A 451 -2.32 15.56 -40.93
C ILE A 451 -2.32 16.16 -42.33
N ASN A 452 -2.70 15.35 -43.29
CA ASN A 452 -3.11 15.83 -44.58
C ASN A 452 -4.66 15.93 -44.60
N PRO A 453 -5.24 17.14 -44.82
CA PRO A 453 -6.70 17.32 -44.86
C PRO A 453 -7.39 16.48 -45.95
N GLU A 454 -6.66 15.99 -46.91
CA GLU A 454 -7.15 15.12 -48.00
C GLU A 454 -7.19 13.64 -47.60
N ASP A 455 -6.63 13.26 -46.47
CA ASP A 455 -6.62 11.87 -46.01
C ASP A 455 -8.00 11.44 -45.55
N ASP A 456 -8.48 10.32 -46.08
CA ASP A 456 -9.78 9.74 -45.72
C ASP A 456 -9.90 9.43 -44.23
N PHE A 457 -8.80 9.03 -43.58
CA PHE A 457 -8.82 8.77 -42.13
C PHE A 457 -9.11 10.02 -41.32
N TRP A 458 -8.59 11.20 -41.73
CA TRP A 458 -8.86 12.46 -41.08
C TRP A 458 -10.33 12.81 -41.14
N ASN A 459 -10.92 12.73 -42.33
CA ASN A 459 -12.32 13.02 -42.54
C ASN A 459 -13.24 12.07 -41.76
N ASN A 460 -12.90 10.78 -41.70
CA ASN A 460 -13.65 9.78 -40.95
C ASN A 460 -13.44 9.87 -39.42
N SER A 461 -12.39 10.54 -38.97
CA SER A 461 -12.08 10.73 -37.56
C SER A 461 -12.67 12.02 -36.98
N GLN A 462 -13.22 12.91 -37.82
CA GLN A 462 -13.87 14.15 -37.43
C GLN A 462 -15.37 13.99 -37.19
N PRO A 463 -15.97 14.77 -36.30
CA PRO A 463 -17.43 14.82 -36.21
C PRO A 463 -18.05 15.45 -37.48
N PRO A 464 -19.27 15.08 -37.86
CA PRO A 464 -20.09 14.06 -37.23
C PRO A 464 -19.60 12.65 -37.52
N TYR A 465 -19.42 11.85 -36.47
CA TYR A 465 -19.01 10.45 -36.63
C TYR A 465 -20.12 9.65 -37.30
N LYS A 466 -19.79 8.91 -38.35
CA LYS A 466 -20.73 7.98 -38.95
C LYS A 466 -21.01 6.85 -37.95
N PRO A 467 -22.28 6.57 -37.61
CA PRO A 467 -22.60 5.41 -36.81
C PRO A 467 -22.17 4.16 -37.57
N ALA A 468 -21.67 3.16 -36.87
CA ALA A 468 -21.45 1.84 -37.44
C ALA A 468 -22.83 1.18 -37.64
N GLU A 469 -23.39 1.35 -38.84
CA GLU A 469 -24.77 0.91 -39.15
C GLU A 469 -24.96 -0.61 -39.02
N ASP A 470 -23.87 -1.38 -39.04
CA ASP A 470 -23.93 -2.85 -39.09
C ASP A 470 -23.58 -3.59 -37.81
N LEU A 471 -23.32 -2.90 -36.69
CA LEU A 471 -22.76 -3.52 -35.46
C LEU A 471 -23.73 -3.58 -34.27
N ILE A 472 -24.93 -3.03 -34.37
CA ILE A 472 -25.88 -3.10 -33.26
C ILE A 472 -26.88 -4.23 -33.52
N THR A 473 -26.47 -5.45 -33.23
CA THR A 473 -27.42 -6.51 -32.93
C THR A 473 -27.96 -6.26 -31.54
N TYR A 474 -29.18 -5.77 -31.45
CA TYR A 474 -29.86 -5.67 -30.17
C TYR A 474 -30.04 -7.07 -29.59
N PRO A 475 -29.63 -7.29 -28.33
CA PRO A 475 -29.88 -8.56 -27.69
C PRO A 475 -31.38 -8.85 -27.65
N THR A 476 -31.77 -10.05 -28.05
CA THR A 476 -33.16 -10.52 -28.01
C THR A 476 -33.39 -11.33 -26.72
N THR A 477 -34.65 -11.65 -26.44
CA THR A 477 -35.02 -12.57 -25.34
C THR A 477 -34.30 -13.91 -25.44
N GLU A 478 -34.02 -14.38 -26.64
CA GLU A 478 -33.25 -15.61 -26.88
C GLU A 478 -31.79 -15.51 -26.41
N THR A 479 -31.22 -14.31 -26.42
CA THR A 479 -29.84 -14.07 -26.01
C THR A 479 -29.66 -14.10 -24.48
N PHE A 480 -30.68 -13.68 -23.72
CA PHE A 480 -30.59 -13.54 -22.26
C PHE A 480 -31.41 -14.57 -21.48
N GLY A 481 -32.30 -15.31 -22.14
CA GLY A 481 -33.26 -16.20 -21.47
C GLY A 481 -34.40 -15.45 -20.77
N ASP A 482 -35.45 -16.19 -20.45
CA ASP A 482 -36.70 -15.63 -19.89
C ASP A 482 -36.49 -15.03 -18.50
N ASP A 483 -35.58 -15.58 -17.67
CA ASP A 483 -35.30 -15.12 -16.33
C ASP A 483 -34.67 -13.71 -16.30
N TYR A 484 -33.96 -13.31 -17.37
CA TYR A 484 -33.36 -11.97 -17.43
C TYR A 484 -34.40 -10.85 -17.52
N PHE A 485 -35.55 -11.14 -18.13
CA PHE A 485 -36.66 -10.18 -18.31
C PHE A 485 -37.73 -10.29 -17.20
N GLY A 486 -37.57 -11.24 -16.28
CA GLY A 486 -38.47 -11.40 -15.13
C GLY A 486 -38.33 -10.29 -14.10
N PRO A 487 -39.23 -10.23 -13.08
CA PRO A 487 -39.27 -9.15 -12.08
C PRO A 487 -37.98 -8.95 -11.28
N GLU A 488 -37.15 -9.98 -11.15
CA GLU A 488 -35.86 -9.98 -10.46
C GLU A 488 -34.67 -10.02 -11.42
N GLY A 489 -34.91 -10.07 -12.72
CA GLY A 489 -33.89 -10.17 -13.75
C GLY A 489 -33.17 -8.88 -14.02
N GLY A 490 -31.98 -8.98 -14.64
CA GLY A 490 -31.12 -7.84 -14.97
C GLY A 490 -31.79 -6.78 -15.83
N ALA A 491 -32.60 -7.19 -16.82
CA ALA A 491 -33.35 -6.25 -17.69
C ALA A 491 -34.41 -5.48 -16.91
N TYR A 492 -35.09 -6.09 -15.95
CA TYR A 492 -36.04 -5.40 -15.07
C TYR A 492 -35.34 -4.37 -14.20
N CYS A 493 -34.23 -4.74 -13.56
CA CYS A 493 -33.45 -3.81 -12.75
C CYS A 493 -32.92 -2.64 -13.58
N LEU A 494 -32.41 -2.92 -14.78
CA LEU A 494 -31.89 -1.89 -15.69
C LEU A 494 -33.00 -0.95 -16.17
N ARG A 495 -34.13 -1.51 -16.61
CA ARG A 495 -35.31 -0.74 -17.02
C ARG A 495 -35.85 0.11 -15.88
N HIS A 496 -35.95 -0.46 -14.67
CA HIS A 496 -36.44 0.25 -13.51
C HIS A 496 -35.49 1.40 -13.13
N SER A 497 -34.19 1.18 -13.12
CA SER A 497 -33.18 2.21 -12.87
C SER A 497 -33.18 3.31 -13.93
N LEU A 498 -33.30 2.95 -15.21
CA LEU A 498 -33.26 3.90 -16.32
C LEU A 498 -34.55 4.73 -16.45
N PHE A 499 -35.73 4.11 -16.22
CA PHE A 499 -37.01 4.75 -16.51
C PHE A 499 -37.84 5.16 -15.28
N ALA A 500 -37.58 4.58 -14.12
CA ALA A 500 -38.37 4.86 -12.92
C ALA A 500 -37.64 5.67 -11.86
N TRP A 501 -36.30 5.76 -11.91
CA TRP A 501 -35.48 6.39 -10.88
C TRP A 501 -34.70 7.61 -11.41
N ASP A 502 -33.72 8.03 -10.67
CA ASP A 502 -32.96 9.25 -10.82
C ASP A 502 -32.34 9.47 -12.20
N PHE A 503 -31.97 8.40 -12.92
CA PHE A 503 -31.41 8.54 -14.26
C PHE A 503 -32.43 9.17 -15.23
N ASN A 504 -33.67 8.68 -15.21
CA ASN A 504 -34.73 9.26 -16.02
C ASN A 504 -35.04 10.71 -15.61
N ARG A 505 -35.13 10.95 -14.30
CA ARG A 505 -35.49 12.25 -13.72
C ARG A 505 -34.41 13.31 -13.95
N TYR A 506 -33.15 12.98 -13.74
CA TYR A 506 -32.06 13.96 -13.72
C TYR A 506 -31.18 13.95 -14.97
N ILE A 507 -31.14 12.87 -15.72
CA ILE A 507 -30.28 12.76 -16.90
C ILE A 507 -31.12 12.91 -18.19
N ILE A 508 -32.21 12.17 -18.33
CA ILE A 508 -33.07 12.22 -19.52
C ILE A 508 -34.01 13.43 -19.47
N GLY A 509 -34.32 13.94 -18.27
CA GLY A 509 -35.12 15.16 -18.12
C GLY A 509 -36.61 14.97 -18.38
N THR A 510 -37.10 13.73 -18.37
CA THR A 510 -38.54 13.47 -18.49
C THR A 510 -39.20 13.76 -17.15
N ASN A 511 -39.97 14.81 -17.08
CA ASN A 511 -40.85 15.06 -15.94
C ASN A 511 -41.87 13.91 -15.88
N SER A 512 -41.84 13.14 -14.82
CA SER A 512 -42.76 12.01 -14.54
C SER A 512 -44.20 12.43 -14.22
N ASN A 513 -44.62 13.57 -14.71
CA ASN A 513 -45.97 14.10 -14.48
C ASN A 513 -46.90 14.00 -15.71
N ASN A 514 -46.53 13.22 -16.70
CA ASN A 514 -47.48 12.80 -17.74
C ASN A 514 -47.46 11.27 -17.84
N GLU A 515 -48.57 10.67 -17.48
CA GLU A 515 -48.96 9.26 -17.51
C GLU A 515 -48.33 8.39 -18.55
#